data_63ec8d96a77cd8030b65009893207a5e
#
_entry.id   63ec8d96a77cd8030b65009893207a5e
#
_cell.length_a   1.000
_cell.length_b   1.000
_cell.length_c   1.000
_cell.angle_alpha   90.00
_cell.angle_beta   90.00
_cell.angle_gamma   90.00
#
_symmetry.space_group_name_H-M   'P 1'
#
loop_
_entity.id
_entity.type
_entity.pdbx_description
1 polymer ?
#
loop_
_entity_poly.entity_id
_entity_poly.type
_entity_poly.pdbx_seq_one_letter_code
_entity_poly.pdbx_strand_id
1 'polypeptide(L)'
;IQFGETPELESALPCVQQGKNVIVTRTFSKIYGMAGLRVGFAAARPDIIRRLSPLRMGVISIVSARAVVAALANRQTILAERRASLSRTRRELCAWLGERNLKFIEPHANFIMVDVGRNAREFTDAMPRMGVAPGRPFPPLDNLLRVTIGTDPEMARFRDVFWKVYRA
;
A
#
# COMPACT_ATOMS: atom_id res chain seq x y z
N ILE A 1 9.53 1.56 -6.00
CA ILE A 1 8.54 0.81 -5.20
C ILE A 1 8.99 0.85 -3.74
N GLN A 2 8.14 1.40 -2.84
CA GLN A 2 8.56 1.70 -1.46
C GLN A 2 8.59 0.46 -0.55
N PHE A 3 7.81 -0.57 -0.89
CA PHE A 3 7.65 -1.79 -0.09
C PHE A 3 8.21 -3.05 -0.78
N GLY A 4 8.72 -2.94 -2.00
CA GLY A 4 9.27 -4.07 -2.74
C GLY A 4 10.61 -4.52 -2.14
N GLU A 5 10.78 -5.83 -2.04
CA GLU A 5 12.02 -6.49 -1.61
C GLU A 5 12.73 -7.21 -2.77
N THR A 6 12.05 -7.32 -3.91
CA THR A 6 12.58 -8.01 -5.09
C THR A 6 13.46 -7.09 -5.92
N PRO A 7 14.68 -7.50 -6.28
CA PRO A 7 15.60 -6.72 -7.11
C PRO A 7 15.02 -6.34 -8.48
N GLU A 8 14.08 -7.14 -9.00
CA GLU A 8 13.44 -6.93 -10.30
C GLU A 8 12.45 -5.74 -10.30
N LEU A 9 12.05 -5.26 -9.11
CA LEU A 9 11.15 -4.12 -8.99
C LEU A 9 11.90 -2.80 -9.06
N GLU A 10 12.46 -2.49 -10.21
CA GLU A 10 13.21 -1.27 -10.43
C GLU A 10 12.33 -0.02 -10.47
N SER A 11 12.92 1.10 -10.10
CA SER A 11 12.30 2.41 -10.23
C SER A 11 12.32 2.87 -11.69
N ALA A 12 11.24 3.49 -12.17
CA ALA A 12 11.23 4.15 -13.48
C ALA A 12 11.95 5.51 -13.51
N LEU A 13 12.61 5.93 -12.41
CA LEU A 13 13.40 7.17 -12.38
C LEU A 13 14.53 7.21 -13.41
N PRO A 14 15.28 6.13 -13.71
CA PRO A 14 16.26 6.13 -14.79
C PRO A 14 15.66 6.49 -16.15
N CYS A 15 14.40 6.13 -16.42
CA CYS A 15 13.72 6.54 -17.65
C CYS A 15 13.53 8.07 -17.75
N VAL A 16 13.25 8.72 -16.61
CA VAL A 16 13.16 10.20 -16.55
C VAL A 16 14.53 10.83 -16.82
N GLN A 17 15.60 10.29 -16.21
CA GLN A 17 16.97 10.75 -16.40
C GLN A 17 17.45 10.60 -17.85
N GLN A 18 16.99 9.55 -18.54
CA GLN A 18 17.23 9.31 -19.96
C GLN A 18 16.38 10.19 -20.90
N GLY A 19 15.59 11.12 -20.36
CA GLY A 19 14.75 12.01 -21.15
C GLY A 19 13.52 11.33 -21.79
N LYS A 20 13.13 10.13 -21.34
CA LYS A 20 11.95 9.44 -21.86
C LYS A 20 10.66 10.16 -21.46
N ASN A 21 9.58 9.92 -22.21
CA ASN A 21 8.26 10.48 -21.94
C ASN A 21 7.56 9.70 -20.81
N VAL A 22 8.05 9.88 -19.58
CA VAL A 22 7.61 9.18 -18.38
C VAL A 22 7.39 10.16 -17.23
N ILE A 23 6.34 9.96 -16.47
CA ILE A 23 6.06 10.66 -15.21
C ILE A 23 6.12 9.63 -14.07
N VAL A 24 7.03 9.83 -13.14
CA VAL A 24 7.15 9.00 -11.93
C VAL A 24 6.55 9.74 -10.75
N THR A 25 5.48 9.20 -10.19
CA THR A 25 4.85 9.76 -8.99
C THR A 25 5.28 9.03 -7.73
N ARG A 26 5.39 9.76 -6.62
CA ARG A 26 5.68 9.21 -5.28
C ARG A 26 4.78 9.88 -4.24
N THR A 27 4.46 9.14 -3.20
CA THR A 27 3.61 9.63 -2.11
C THR A 27 4.29 9.45 -0.76
N PHE A 28 4.00 10.33 0.18
CA PHE A 28 4.34 10.18 1.59
C PHE A 28 3.21 9.52 2.40
N SER A 29 2.09 9.20 1.76
CA SER A 29 0.89 8.66 2.41
C SER A 29 1.07 7.27 3.00
N LYS A 30 1.98 6.44 2.48
CA LYS A 30 2.10 5.01 2.83
C LYS A 30 3.25 4.75 3.79
N ILE A 31 4.44 4.46 3.29
CA ILE A 31 5.59 4.08 4.13
C ILE A 31 6.00 5.17 5.15
N TYR A 32 5.74 6.44 4.84
CA TYR A 32 5.99 7.53 5.77
C TYR A 32 4.81 7.81 6.74
N GLY A 33 3.66 7.14 6.56
CA GLY A 33 2.51 7.29 7.46
C GLY A 33 1.80 8.65 7.38
N MET A 34 1.99 9.40 6.29
CA MET A 34 1.53 10.80 6.18
C MET A 34 0.29 10.95 5.29
N ALA A 35 -0.62 9.99 5.31
CA ALA A 35 -1.79 10.02 4.44
C ALA A 35 -2.66 11.27 4.63
N GLY A 36 -2.84 11.72 5.88
CA GLY A 36 -3.60 12.92 6.24
C GLY A 36 -2.95 14.23 5.80
N LEU A 37 -1.64 14.26 5.60
CA LEU A 37 -0.90 15.48 5.22
C LEU A 37 -0.98 15.81 3.72
N ARG A 38 -1.50 14.90 2.89
CA ARG A 38 -1.75 15.09 1.47
C ARG A 38 -0.53 15.55 0.66
N VAL A 39 0.63 14.90 0.83
CA VAL A 39 1.88 15.23 0.14
C VAL A 39 2.35 14.10 -0.74
N GLY A 40 2.79 14.47 -1.93
CA GLY A 40 3.48 13.63 -2.90
C GLY A 40 4.25 14.48 -3.87
N PHE A 41 4.96 13.87 -4.78
CA PHE A 41 5.68 14.57 -5.84
C PHE A 41 5.64 13.78 -7.15
N ALA A 42 5.89 14.49 -8.23
CA ALA A 42 6.10 13.91 -9.56
C ALA A 42 7.49 14.29 -10.06
N ALA A 43 8.17 13.35 -10.70
CA ALA A 43 9.42 13.57 -11.42
C ALA A 43 9.20 13.22 -12.88
N ALA A 44 9.54 14.17 -13.78
CA ALA A 44 9.46 14.02 -15.22
C ALA A 44 10.43 15.00 -15.90
N ARG A 45 10.51 14.95 -17.23
CA ARG A 45 11.25 15.97 -18.00
C ARG A 45 10.72 17.38 -17.68
N PRO A 46 11.58 18.43 -17.75
CA PRO A 46 11.18 19.80 -17.41
C PRO A 46 10.01 20.34 -18.25
N ASP A 47 9.92 19.97 -19.54
CA ASP A 47 8.81 20.38 -20.42
C ASP A 47 7.47 19.81 -19.96
N ILE A 48 7.45 18.55 -19.49
CA ILE A 48 6.27 17.90 -18.93
C ILE A 48 5.88 18.59 -17.63
N ILE A 49 6.83 18.83 -16.72
CA ILE A 49 6.57 19.52 -15.45
C ILE A 49 6.02 20.92 -15.67
N ARG A 50 6.56 21.70 -16.62
CA ARG A 50 6.01 23.03 -16.97
C ARG A 50 4.55 22.96 -17.41
N ARG A 51 4.17 21.94 -18.17
CA ARG A 51 2.77 21.74 -18.61
C ARG A 51 1.84 21.30 -17.46
N LEU A 52 2.34 20.53 -16.49
CA LEU A 52 1.56 20.06 -15.36
C LEU A 52 1.41 21.10 -14.24
N SER A 53 2.41 21.98 -14.05
CA SER A 53 2.44 22.94 -12.96
C SER A 53 1.20 23.83 -12.87
N PRO A 54 0.65 24.37 -13.98
CA PRO A 54 -0.57 25.19 -13.93
C PRO A 54 -1.82 24.39 -13.51
N LEU A 55 -1.81 23.06 -13.70
CA LEU A 55 -2.92 22.18 -13.36
C LEU A 55 -2.87 21.71 -11.88
N ARG A 56 -1.86 22.12 -11.14
CA ARG A 56 -1.72 21.75 -9.74
C ARG A 56 -2.83 22.39 -8.90
N MET A 57 -3.63 21.57 -8.24
CA MET A 57 -4.66 22.03 -7.33
C MET A 57 -4.09 22.30 -5.94
N GLY A 58 -4.23 23.52 -5.46
CA GLY A 58 -3.90 23.96 -4.11
C GLY A 58 -2.40 24.15 -3.82
N VAL A 59 -2.12 24.58 -2.61
CA VAL A 59 -0.79 24.82 -2.04
C VAL A 59 -0.51 23.78 -0.97
N ILE A 60 0.73 23.30 -0.89
CA ILE A 60 1.15 22.41 0.20
C ILE A 60 1.16 23.20 1.51
N SER A 61 0.49 22.69 2.55
CA SER A 61 0.53 23.25 3.89
C SER A 61 1.98 23.32 4.40
N ILE A 62 2.33 24.39 5.08
CA ILE A 62 3.67 24.55 5.71
C ILE A 62 3.94 23.42 6.73
N VAL A 63 2.91 22.96 7.46
CA VAL A 63 3.01 21.83 8.39
C VAL A 63 3.37 20.55 7.64
N SER A 64 2.69 20.29 6.53
CA SER A 64 2.97 19.12 5.66
C SER A 64 4.38 19.18 5.09
N ALA A 65 4.83 20.33 4.62
CA ALA A 65 6.19 20.51 4.10
C ALA A 65 7.25 20.26 5.19
N ARG A 66 7.09 20.80 6.38
CA ARG A 66 8.00 20.59 7.53
C ARG A 66 8.04 19.12 7.95
N ALA A 67 6.90 18.44 8.03
CA ALA A 67 6.83 17.02 8.34
C ALA A 67 7.58 16.16 7.30
N VAL A 68 7.44 16.48 6.01
CA VAL A 68 8.17 15.78 4.94
C VAL A 68 9.67 15.99 5.06
N VAL A 69 10.13 17.23 5.31
CA VAL A 69 11.57 17.52 5.49
C VAL A 69 12.14 16.72 6.66
N ALA A 70 11.46 16.72 7.81
CA ALA A 70 11.87 15.94 8.98
C ALA A 70 11.92 14.42 8.68
N ALA A 71 10.93 13.89 7.98
CA ALA A 71 10.90 12.47 7.59
C ALA A 71 12.02 12.11 6.61
N LEU A 72 12.35 13.01 5.67
CA LEU A 72 13.44 12.78 4.72
C LEU A 72 14.81 12.83 5.37
N ALA A 73 14.99 13.67 6.41
CA ALA A 73 16.22 13.70 7.21
C ALA A 73 16.49 12.35 7.90
N ASN A 74 15.43 11.64 8.29
CA ASN A 74 15.50 10.32 8.95
C ASN A 74 15.11 9.14 8.02
N ARG A 75 15.16 9.35 6.70
CA ARG A 75 14.60 8.40 5.72
C ARG A 75 15.16 6.98 5.83
N GLN A 76 16.46 6.84 6.08
CA GLN A 76 17.10 5.51 6.13
C GLN A 76 16.53 4.66 7.25
N THR A 77 16.47 5.20 8.46
CA THR A 77 15.89 4.55 9.64
C THR A 77 14.42 4.23 9.42
N ILE A 78 13.62 5.22 9.02
CA ILE A 78 12.18 5.05 8.78
C ILE A 78 11.91 3.95 7.73
N LEU A 79 12.65 3.97 6.62
CA LEU A 79 12.44 2.98 5.56
C LEU A 79 12.88 1.57 5.99
N ALA A 80 14.02 1.45 6.68
CA ALA A 80 14.53 0.16 7.16
C ALA A 80 13.57 -0.49 8.15
N GLU A 81 13.18 0.24 9.20
CA GLU A 81 12.28 -0.25 10.25
C GLU A 81 10.91 -0.65 9.70
N ARG A 82 10.31 0.23 8.90
CA ARG A 82 8.95 -0.01 8.38
C ARG A 82 8.91 -1.09 7.31
N ARG A 83 9.96 -1.22 6.48
CA ARG A 83 10.07 -2.35 5.56
C ARG A 83 10.22 -3.65 6.31
N ALA A 84 11.13 -3.72 7.28
CA ALA A 84 11.35 -4.93 8.07
C ALA A 84 10.07 -5.40 8.78
N SER A 85 9.36 -4.47 9.44
CA SER A 85 8.09 -4.77 10.12
C SER A 85 7.03 -5.27 9.13
N LEU A 86 6.79 -4.52 8.05
CA LEU A 86 5.77 -4.91 7.06
C LEU A 86 6.09 -6.25 6.41
N SER A 87 7.35 -6.49 6.06
CA SER A 87 7.77 -7.74 5.41
C SER A 87 7.61 -8.94 6.31
N ARG A 88 7.90 -8.79 7.61
CA ARG A 88 7.65 -9.85 8.59
C ARG A 88 6.15 -10.18 8.64
N THR A 89 5.31 -9.19 8.93
CA THR A 89 3.86 -9.37 9.07
C THR A 89 3.23 -9.90 7.78
N ARG A 90 3.74 -9.46 6.62
CA ARG A 90 3.32 -9.96 5.31
C ARG A 90 3.64 -11.44 5.13
N ARG A 91 4.88 -11.87 5.42
CA ARG A 91 5.27 -13.29 5.34
C ARG A 91 4.44 -14.16 6.27
N GLU A 92 4.20 -13.71 7.50
CA GLU A 92 3.35 -14.41 8.46
C GLU A 92 1.91 -14.58 7.96
N LEU A 93 1.35 -13.54 7.33
CA LEU A 93 0.02 -13.61 6.72
C LEU A 93 0.00 -14.58 5.53
N CYS A 94 0.98 -14.50 4.63
CA CYS A 94 1.09 -15.41 3.49
C CYS A 94 1.22 -16.88 3.95
N ALA A 95 2.06 -17.15 4.95
CA ALA A 95 2.20 -18.48 5.53
C ALA A 95 0.85 -18.99 6.12
N TRP A 96 0.17 -18.16 6.90
CA TRP A 96 -1.13 -18.48 7.49
C TRP A 96 -2.21 -18.78 6.44
N LEU A 97 -2.22 -18.05 5.32
CA LEU A 97 -3.11 -18.30 4.18
C LEU A 97 -2.75 -19.62 3.48
N GLY A 98 -1.45 -19.87 3.24
CA GLY A 98 -0.95 -21.08 2.60
C GLY A 98 -1.27 -22.35 3.39
N GLU A 99 -1.11 -22.35 4.72
CA GLU A 99 -1.48 -23.45 5.62
C GLU A 99 -2.97 -23.85 5.51
N ARG A 100 -3.81 -22.93 5.02
CA ARG A 100 -5.26 -23.11 4.84
C ARG A 100 -5.67 -23.33 3.39
N ASN A 101 -4.68 -23.48 2.50
CA ASN A 101 -4.87 -23.62 1.06
C ASN A 101 -5.67 -22.45 0.44
N LEU A 102 -5.60 -21.26 1.03
CA LEU A 102 -6.21 -20.04 0.51
C LEU A 102 -5.31 -19.45 -0.55
N LYS A 103 -5.85 -19.23 -1.74
CA LYS A 103 -5.11 -18.60 -2.84
C LYS A 103 -5.02 -17.09 -2.63
N PHE A 104 -3.92 -16.51 -3.04
CA PHE A 104 -3.71 -15.07 -3.02
C PHE A 104 -2.76 -14.64 -4.13
N ILE A 105 -2.82 -13.36 -4.50
CA ILE A 105 -1.83 -12.76 -5.40
C ILE A 105 -0.59 -12.41 -4.58
N GLU A 106 0.60 -12.84 -5.04
CA GLU A 106 1.87 -12.56 -4.35
C GLU A 106 2.04 -11.05 -4.09
N PRO A 107 2.13 -10.63 -2.82
CA PRO A 107 2.08 -9.21 -2.49
C PRO A 107 3.46 -8.54 -2.54
N HIS A 108 3.58 -7.43 -3.27
CA HIS A 108 4.73 -6.53 -3.28
C HIS A 108 4.41 -5.14 -2.70
N ALA A 109 3.25 -4.99 -2.08
CA ALA A 109 2.75 -3.74 -1.50
C ALA A 109 2.41 -3.91 -0.02
N ASN A 110 1.76 -2.90 0.56
CA ASN A 110 1.23 -2.94 1.91
C ASN A 110 -0.18 -3.55 2.00
N PHE A 111 -0.56 -4.35 1.02
CA PHE A 111 -1.80 -5.10 1.00
C PHE A 111 -1.63 -6.39 0.22
N ILE A 112 -2.55 -7.32 0.43
CA ILE A 112 -2.67 -8.60 -0.28
C ILE A 112 -4.08 -8.73 -0.84
N MET A 113 -4.22 -9.43 -1.98
CA MET A 113 -5.49 -9.81 -2.56
C MET A 113 -5.69 -11.31 -2.33
N VAL A 114 -6.67 -11.65 -1.50
CA VAL A 114 -6.98 -13.04 -1.12
C VAL A 114 -8.19 -13.53 -1.89
N ASP A 115 -8.06 -14.66 -2.59
CA ASP A 115 -9.19 -15.32 -3.22
C ASP A 115 -10.02 -16.03 -2.15
N VAL A 116 -11.23 -15.55 -1.94
CA VAL A 116 -12.16 -16.10 -0.95
C VAL A 116 -13.11 -17.15 -1.53
N GLY A 117 -12.94 -17.51 -2.82
CA GLY A 117 -13.72 -18.56 -3.50
C GLY A 117 -15.20 -18.23 -3.73
N ARG A 118 -15.65 -17.04 -3.31
CA ARG A 118 -17.02 -16.52 -3.44
C ARG A 118 -17.00 -15.00 -3.51
N ASN A 119 -18.16 -14.35 -3.54
CA ASN A 119 -18.19 -12.90 -3.64
C ASN A 119 -17.59 -12.23 -2.38
N ALA A 120 -16.51 -11.48 -2.54
CA ALA A 120 -15.80 -10.80 -1.46
C ALA A 120 -16.66 -9.73 -0.74
N ARG A 121 -17.79 -9.32 -1.32
CA ARG A 121 -18.76 -8.44 -0.64
C ARG A 121 -19.32 -9.08 0.63
N GLU A 122 -19.50 -10.38 0.66
CA GLU A 122 -19.94 -11.09 1.87
C GLU A 122 -19.00 -10.81 3.06
N PHE A 123 -17.69 -10.75 2.79
CA PHE A 123 -16.67 -10.42 3.80
C PHE A 123 -16.68 -8.93 4.15
N THR A 124 -16.81 -8.04 3.15
CA THR A 124 -16.85 -6.60 3.39
C THR A 124 -18.11 -6.16 4.15
N ASP A 125 -19.17 -6.94 4.11
CA ASP A 125 -20.43 -6.67 4.82
C ASP A 125 -20.44 -7.32 6.23
N ALA A 126 -19.86 -8.52 6.38
CA ALA A 126 -19.90 -9.26 7.64
C ALA A 126 -18.79 -8.85 8.62
N MET A 127 -17.55 -8.70 8.14
CA MET A 127 -16.38 -8.44 9.00
C MET A 127 -16.45 -7.11 9.78
N PRO A 128 -16.98 -6.00 9.23
CA PRO A 128 -17.12 -4.75 10.00
C PRO A 128 -18.00 -4.88 11.25
N ARG A 129 -19.02 -5.74 11.21
CA ARG A 129 -19.87 -6.05 12.37
C ARG A 129 -19.09 -6.71 13.51
N MET A 130 -17.94 -7.30 13.20
CA MET A 130 -17.01 -7.91 14.16
C MET A 130 -15.79 -7.01 14.43
N GLY A 131 -15.83 -5.73 14.02
CA GLY A 131 -14.77 -4.76 14.28
C GLY A 131 -13.55 -4.86 13.36
N VAL A 132 -13.67 -5.51 12.19
CA VAL A 132 -12.60 -5.59 11.18
C VAL A 132 -13.13 -5.13 9.83
N ALA A 133 -12.63 -4.01 9.32
CA ALA A 133 -13.02 -3.48 8.01
C ALA A 133 -11.95 -3.85 6.96
N PRO A 134 -12.22 -4.79 6.04
CA PRO A 134 -11.35 -5.07 4.91
C PRO A 134 -11.36 -3.92 3.90
N GLY A 135 -10.48 -4.00 2.89
CA GLY A 135 -10.42 -3.01 1.83
C GLY A 135 -11.66 -3.02 0.93
N ARG A 136 -11.83 -1.92 0.18
CA ARG A 136 -12.95 -1.81 -0.78
C ARG A 136 -12.91 -2.92 -1.83
N PRO A 137 -14.06 -3.33 -2.39
CA PRO A 137 -14.13 -4.22 -3.55
C PRO A 137 -13.37 -3.65 -4.77
N PHE A 138 -12.92 -4.55 -5.64
CA PHE A 138 -12.18 -4.21 -6.86
C PHE A 138 -12.81 -4.89 -8.10
N PRO A 139 -13.98 -4.48 -8.56
CA PRO A 139 -14.56 -5.03 -9.79
C PRO A 139 -13.59 -4.87 -11.00
N PRO A 140 -13.50 -5.88 -11.89
CA PRO A 140 -14.29 -7.11 -11.92
C PRO A 140 -13.73 -8.27 -11.07
N LEU A 141 -12.84 -8.01 -10.12
CA LEU A 141 -12.21 -9.02 -9.25
C LEU A 141 -13.08 -9.31 -8.02
N ASP A 142 -14.31 -9.78 -8.26
CA ASP A 142 -15.34 -9.88 -7.23
C ASP A 142 -15.10 -10.97 -6.19
N ASN A 143 -14.23 -11.95 -6.47
CA ASN A 143 -13.80 -12.99 -5.55
C ASN A 143 -12.55 -12.63 -4.75
N LEU A 144 -11.91 -11.49 -5.02
CA LEU A 144 -10.68 -11.07 -4.36
C LEU A 144 -10.95 -10.07 -3.24
N LEU A 145 -10.71 -10.49 -2.00
CA LEU A 145 -10.74 -9.62 -0.84
C LEU A 145 -9.40 -8.89 -0.70
N ARG A 146 -9.44 -7.56 -0.71
CA ARG A 146 -8.26 -6.74 -0.43
C ARG A 146 -8.07 -6.59 1.07
N VAL A 147 -6.90 -6.98 1.55
CA VAL A 147 -6.50 -6.88 2.96
C VAL A 147 -5.29 -5.98 3.08
N THR A 148 -5.42 -4.84 3.75
CA THR A 148 -4.27 -3.99 4.09
C THR A 148 -3.51 -4.63 5.24
N ILE A 149 -2.20 -4.74 5.11
CA ILE A 149 -1.34 -5.30 6.15
C ILE A 149 -1.16 -4.24 7.24
N GLY A 150 -1.65 -4.54 8.42
CA GLY A 150 -1.59 -3.70 9.61
C GLY A 150 -0.49 -4.11 10.58
N THR A 151 -0.64 -3.73 11.83
CA THR A 151 0.19 -4.16 12.96
C THR A 151 -0.07 -5.62 13.34
N ASP A 152 0.83 -6.23 14.10
CA ASP A 152 0.69 -7.63 14.52
C ASP A 152 -0.64 -7.88 15.27
N PRO A 153 -1.11 -7.02 16.22
CA PRO A 153 -2.42 -7.19 16.85
C PRO A 153 -3.60 -7.06 15.87
N GLU A 154 -3.53 -6.12 14.93
CA GLU A 154 -4.56 -5.96 13.90
C GLU A 154 -4.65 -7.18 13.00
N MET A 155 -3.48 -7.74 12.60
CA MET A 155 -3.46 -8.94 11.77
C MET A 155 -3.87 -10.21 12.52
N ALA A 156 -3.61 -10.30 13.82
CA ALA A 156 -4.15 -11.36 14.66
C ALA A 156 -5.70 -11.29 14.68
N ARG A 157 -6.25 -10.12 14.95
CA ARG A 157 -7.70 -9.89 14.93
C ARG A 157 -8.31 -10.15 13.55
N PHE A 158 -7.64 -9.73 12.48
CA PHE A 158 -8.07 -10.03 11.11
C PHE A 158 -8.19 -11.54 10.88
N ARG A 159 -7.17 -12.32 11.20
CA ARG A 159 -7.17 -13.78 11.00
C ARG A 159 -8.34 -14.47 11.72
N ASP A 160 -8.62 -14.08 12.96
CA ASP A 160 -9.73 -14.62 13.74
C ASP A 160 -11.09 -14.34 13.10
N VAL A 161 -11.33 -13.07 12.73
CA VAL A 161 -12.60 -12.64 12.15
C VAL A 161 -12.78 -13.18 10.73
N PHE A 162 -11.72 -13.09 9.90
CA PHE A 162 -11.75 -13.64 8.56
C PHE A 162 -12.11 -15.14 8.56
N TRP A 163 -11.47 -15.92 9.43
CA TRP A 163 -11.69 -17.36 9.48
C TRP A 163 -13.10 -17.72 9.93
N LYS A 164 -13.70 -16.95 10.83
CA LYS A 164 -15.10 -17.11 11.24
C LYS A 164 -16.05 -16.89 10.06
N VAL A 165 -15.84 -15.80 9.31
CA VAL A 165 -16.67 -15.48 8.13
C VAL A 165 -16.43 -16.47 6.99
N TYR A 166 -15.19 -16.93 6.79
CA TYR A 166 -14.84 -17.85 5.72
C TYR A 166 -15.54 -19.21 5.88
N ARG A 167 -15.73 -19.66 7.13
CA ARG A 167 -16.35 -20.96 7.47
C ARG A 167 -17.88 -20.90 7.64
N ALA A 168 -18.46 -19.71 7.65
CA ALA A 168 -19.90 -19.51 7.70
C ALA A 168 -20.53 -19.67 6.31
#